data_f3a5776b1b5ddb6e7f3cd78d25aa131c
#
_entry.id   f3a5776b1b5ddb6e7f3cd78d25aa131c
#
_cell.length_a   1.000
_cell.length_b   1.000
_cell.length_c   1.000
_cell.angle_alpha   90.00
_cell.angle_beta   90.00
_cell.angle_gamma   90.00
#
_symmetry.space_group_name_H-M   'P 1'
#
loop_
_entity.id
_entity.type
_entity.pdbx_description
1 polymer ?
#
loop_
_entity_poly.entity_id
_entity_poly.type
_entity_poly.pdbx_seq_one_letter_code
_entity_poly.pdbx_strand_id
1 'polypeptide(L)'
;MIGAKFGHFFDKPLTPFVKNIPLNPNVLTVAGFVVTITAAFVLPYNIRLGGLLILAGGLFDMLDGIAARVNNRATRFGAFLDSLLDRYSDAFLFLSVAWYLASKGEHNAAFLSLGTLVGAFLISYARARAEGLGQECKTGIMERPERIILLVFAAMTDWFVPVLLVMFVLTHVTVFQRIYHVWNRMKVRSGK
;
A
#
# COMPACT_ATOMS: atom_id res chain seq x y z
N MET A 1 -9.76 -4.02 -7.81
CA MET A 1 -11.13 -4.38 -7.34
C MET A 1 -11.13 -5.43 -6.23
N ILE A 2 -10.05 -6.14 -6.01
CA ILE A 2 -9.94 -7.10 -4.90
C ILE A 2 -9.83 -6.33 -3.58
N GLY A 3 -8.99 -5.33 -3.47
CA GLY A 3 -8.82 -4.51 -2.26
C GLY A 3 -10.09 -3.80 -1.77
N ALA A 4 -10.91 -3.25 -2.68
CA ALA A 4 -12.20 -2.65 -2.29
C ALA A 4 -13.23 -3.68 -1.80
N LYS A 5 -13.19 -4.93 -2.30
CA LYS A 5 -14.05 -6.04 -1.80
C LYS A 5 -13.53 -6.62 -0.49
N PHE A 6 -12.21 -6.71 -0.31
CA PHE A 6 -11.61 -7.20 0.93
C PHE A 6 -11.82 -6.21 2.08
N GLY A 7 -11.76 -4.89 1.87
CA GLY A 7 -12.06 -3.89 2.90
C GLY A 7 -13.43 -4.08 3.52
N HIS A 8 -14.47 -4.31 2.71
CA HIS A 8 -15.81 -4.55 3.22
C HIS A 8 -16.04 -5.95 3.83
N PHE A 9 -15.25 -6.95 3.43
CA PHE A 9 -15.36 -8.30 3.98
C PHE A 9 -14.90 -8.36 5.45
N PHE A 10 -13.86 -7.62 5.80
CA PHE A 10 -13.33 -7.55 7.15
C PHE A 10 -14.05 -6.52 8.04
N ASP A 11 -14.86 -5.60 7.48
CA ASP A 11 -15.62 -4.64 8.26
C ASP A 11 -16.54 -5.34 9.27
N LYS A 12 -17.29 -6.36 8.83
CA LYS A 12 -18.27 -7.06 9.70
C LYS A 12 -17.63 -7.76 10.92
N PRO A 13 -16.57 -8.60 10.79
CA PRO A 13 -15.99 -9.29 11.95
C PRO A 13 -15.19 -8.38 12.87
N LEU A 14 -14.64 -7.25 12.37
CA LEU A 14 -13.81 -6.35 13.16
C LEU A 14 -14.59 -5.17 13.78
N THR A 15 -15.79 -4.88 13.28
CA THR A 15 -16.66 -3.83 13.82
C THR A 15 -16.85 -3.92 15.35
N PRO A 16 -17.15 -5.07 15.99
CA PRO A 16 -17.36 -5.13 17.43
C PRO A 16 -16.08 -4.78 18.22
N PHE A 17 -14.90 -5.09 17.68
CA PHE A 17 -13.62 -4.73 18.33
C PHE A 17 -13.32 -3.24 18.19
N VAL A 18 -13.61 -2.66 17.04
CA VAL A 18 -13.28 -1.26 16.71
C VAL A 18 -14.30 -0.28 17.31
N LYS A 19 -15.57 -0.66 17.44
CA LYS A 19 -16.64 0.19 17.99
C LYS A 19 -16.39 0.66 19.42
N ASN A 20 -15.60 -0.11 20.19
CA ASN A 20 -15.26 0.19 21.58
C ASN A 20 -13.89 0.88 21.73
N ILE A 21 -13.17 1.14 20.63
CA ILE A 21 -11.88 1.84 20.68
C ILE A 21 -12.15 3.35 20.69
N PRO A 22 -11.92 4.07 21.80
CA PRO A 22 -12.15 5.52 21.88
C PRO A 22 -11.07 6.34 21.17
N LEU A 23 -10.16 5.69 20.45
CA LEU A 23 -9.00 6.31 19.80
C LEU A 23 -9.40 7.10 18.55
N ASN A 24 -8.72 8.22 18.35
CA ASN A 24 -8.81 8.98 17.11
C ASN A 24 -8.21 8.14 15.95
N PRO A 25 -8.93 7.98 14.80
CA PRO A 25 -8.40 7.24 13.65
C PRO A 25 -7.00 7.70 13.22
N ASN A 26 -6.72 9.01 13.24
CA ASN A 26 -5.41 9.55 12.90
C ASN A 26 -4.29 9.04 13.82
N VAL A 27 -4.60 8.72 15.08
CA VAL A 27 -3.61 8.13 16.00
C VAL A 27 -3.28 6.70 15.59
N LEU A 28 -4.28 5.94 15.15
CA LEU A 28 -4.08 4.59 14.62
C LEU A 28 -3.25 4.61 13.33
N THR A 29 -3.53 5.54 12.41
CA THR A 29 -2.77 5.74 11.18
C THR A 29 -1.29 6.04 11.50
N VAL A 30 -1.02 6.98 12.43
CA VAL A 30 0.35 7.31 12.84
C VAL A 30 1.02 6.13 13.55
N ALA A 31 0.30 5.39 14.39
CA ALA A 31 0.83 4.20 15.06
C ALA A 31 1.22 3.11 14.03
N GLY A 32 0.35 2.84 13.05
CA GLY A 32 0.62 1.92 11.95
C GLY A 32 1.84 2.33 11.14
N PHE A 33 1.96 3.62 10.85
CA PHE A 33 3.13 4.19 10.19
C PHE A 33 4.42 3.95 11.00
N VAL A 34 4.43 4.25 12.30
CA VAL A 34 5.60 4.03 13.18
C VAL A 34 5.99 2.54 13.21
N VAL A 35 5.01 1.63 13.30
CA VAL A 35 5.26 0.18 13.24
C VAL A 35 5.88 -0.20 11.89
N THR A 36 5.36 0.32 10.79
CA THR A 36 5.89 0.03 9.44
C THR A 36 7.30 0.60 9.23
N ILE A 37 7.59 1.78 9.75
CA ILE A 37 8.95 2.35 9.73
C ILE A 37 9.90 1.49 10.57
N THR A 38 9.47 1.05 11.75
CA THR A 38 10.26 0.11 12.57
C THR A 38 10.52 -1.19 11.83
N ALA A 39 9.51 -1.73 11.13
CA ALA A 39 9.68 -2.90 10.27
C ALA A 39 10.76 -2.69 9.21
N ALA A 40 10.78 -1.54 8.55
CA ALA A 40 11.77 -1.21 7.53
C ALA A 40 13.20 -1.17 8.10
N PHE A 41 13.39 -0.66 9.32
CA PHE A 41 14.72 -0.68 9.96
C PHE A 41 15.13 -2.06 10.45
N VAL A 42 14.19 -2.91 10.87
CA VAL A 42 14.46 -4.26 11.39
C VAL A 42 14.72 -5.27 10.26
N LEU A 43 14.03 -5.13 9.12
CA LEU A 43 14.03 -6.09 8.02
C LEU A 43 15.43 -6.47 7.52
N PRO A 44 16.40 -5.54 7.31
CA PRO A 44 17.73 -5.91 6.81
C PRO A 44 18.53 -6.80 7.78
N TYR A 45 18.22 -6.76 9.06
CA TYR A 45 18.90 -7.53 10.11
C TYR A 45 18.15 -8.81 10.47
N ASN A 46 16.82 -8.78 10.44
CA ASN A 46 15.96 -9.93 10.70
C ASN A 46 14.71 -9.88 9.81
N ILE A 47 14.80 -10.58 8.69
CA ILE A 47 13.74 -10.56 7.66
C ILE A 47 12.39 -11.06 8.17
N ARG A 48 12.39 -12.10 9.03
CA ARG A 48 11.14 -12.67 9.56
C ARG A 48 10.47 -11.73 10.55
N LEU A 49 11.25 -11.13 11.46
CA LEU A 49 10.70 -10.14 12.38
C LEU A 49 10.24 -8.88 11.63
N GLY A 50 11.02 -8.42 10.63
CA GLY A 50 10.60 -7.35 9.72
C GLY A 50 9.28 -7.66 9.04
N GLY A 51 9.12 -8.87 8.50
CA GLY A 51 7.88 -9.32 7.87
C GLY A 51 6.68 -9.35 8.82
N LEU A 52 6.86 -9.81 10.06
CA LEU A 52 5.81 -9.77 11.09
C LEU A 52 5.40 -8.33 11.44
N LEU A 53 6.37 -7.43 11.53
CA LEU A 53 6.11 -6.00 11.79
C LEU A 53 5.41 -5.33 10.58
N ILE A 54 5.75 -5.71 9.33
CA ILE A 54 5.02 -5.26 8.13
C ILE A 54 3.56 -5.69 8.21
N LEU A 55 3.31 -6.96 8.56
CA LEU A 55 1.95 -7.47 8.74
C LEU A 55 1.20 -6.69 9.83
N ALA A 56 1.84 -6.45 10.97
CA ALA A 56 1.25 -5.67 12.06
C ALA A 56 0.90 -4.24 11.59
N GLY A 57 1.82 -3.54 10.90
CA GLY A 57 1.55 -2.22 10.32
C GLY A 57 0.35 -2.21 9.38
N GLY A 58 0.27 -3.19 8.47
CA GLY A 58 -0.88 -3.34 7.56
C GLY A 58 -2.21 -3.61 8.28
N LEU A 59 -2.18 -4.30 9.43
CA LEU A 59 -3.37 -4.48 10.28
C LEU A 59 -3.80 -3.14 10.91
N PHE A 60 -2.87 -2.30 11.37
CA PHE A 60 -3.20 -0.97 11.88
C PHE A 60 -3.87 -0.10 10.83
N ASP A 61 -3.37 -0.10 9.58
CA ASP A 61 -3.98 0.64 8.46
C ASP A 61 -5.39 0.14 8.14
N MET A 62 -5.63 -1.15 8.27
CA MET A 62 -6.98 -1.68 8.09
C MET A 62 -7.91 -1.25 9.22
N LEU A 63 -7.41 -1.25 10.47
CA LEU A 63 -8.19 -0.89 11.66
C LEU A 63 -8.55 0.59 11.68
N ASP A 64 -7.65 1.50 11.28
CA ASP A 64 -7.93 2.94 11.27
C ASP A 64 -9.03 3.30 10.26
N GLY A 65 -9.00 2.69 9.07
CA GLY A 65 -10.04 2.84 8.06
C GLY A 65 -11.41 2.35 8.54
N ILE A 66 -11.45 1.20 9.23
CA ILE A 66 -12.70 0.68 9.84
C ILE A 66 -13.16 1.62 10.96
N ALA A 67 -12.25 2.06 11.85
CA ALA A 67 -12.54 2.96 12.95
C ALA A 67 -13.12 4.29 12.46
N ALA A 68 -12.55 4.85 11.41
CA ALA A 68 -13.03 6.10 10.81
C ALA A 68 -14.48 5.97 10.27
N ARG A 69 -14.78 4.85 9.60
CA ARG A 69 -16.11 4.58 9.04
C ARG A 69 -17.14 4.27 10.12
N VAL A 70 -16.86 3.36 11.04
CA VAL A 70 -17.79 2.88 12.07
C VAL A 70 -18.16 3.99 13.06
N ASN A 71 -17.18 4.84 13.41
CA ASN A 71 -17.39 5.92 14.39
C ASN A 71 -17.80 7.26 13.76
N ASN A 72 -18.06 7.32 12.43
CA ASN A 72 -18.36 8.56 11.69
C ASN A 72 -17.30 9.66 11.91
N ARG A 73 -16.03 9.29 12.08
CA ARG A 73 -14.89 10.20 12.32
C ARG A 73 -13.99 10.38 11.10
N ALA A 74 -14.44 9.97 9.93
CA ALA A 74 -13.70 10.17 8.69
C ALA A 74 -13.60 11.68 8.38
N THR A 75 -12.37 12.19 8.24
CA THR A 75 -12.08 13.59 7.89
C THR A 75 -11.31 13.67 6.59
N ARG A 76 -11.43 14.80 5.87
CA ARG A 76 -10.65 15.05 4.66
C ARG A 76 -9.15 15.09 4.95
N PHE A 77 -8.77 15.67 6.08
CA PHE A 77 -7.37 15.71 6.52
C PHE A 77 -6.85 14.32 6.88
N GLY A 78 -7.66 13.49 7.58
CA GLY A 78 -7.28 12.11 7.90
C GLY A 78 -7.03 11.28 6.64
N ALA A 79 -7.90 11.38 5.63
CA ALA A 79 -7.70 10.70 4.35
C ALA A 79 -6.45 11.20 3.58
N PHE A 80 -6.12 12.49 3.68
CA PHE A 80 -4.88 13.04 3.12
C PHE A 80 -3.65 12.51 3.87
N LEU A 81 -3.67 12.56 5.20
CA LEU A 81 -2.59 12.09 6.07
C LEU A 81 -2.30 10.61 5.84
N ASP A 82 -3.32 9.76 5.88
CA ASP A 82 -3.24 8.34 5.58
C ASP A 82 -2.60 8.10 4.21
N SER A 83 -3.12 8.78 3.19
CA SER A 83 -2.56 8.70 1.85
C SER A 83 -1.07 9.06 1.78
N LEU A 84 -0.62 10.05 2.54
CA LEU A 84 0.78 10.48 2.55
C LEU A 84 1.66 9.48 3.30
N LEU A 85 1.23 9.04 4.50
CA LEU A 85 1.96 8.09 5.31
C LEU A 85 2.08 6.72 4.64
N ASP A 86 1.08 6.32 3.85
CA ASP A 86 1.13 5.16 2.98
C ASP A 86 2.31 5.19 2.00
N ARG A 87 2.58 6.35 1.38
CA ARG A 87 3.67 6.49 0.41
C ARG A 87 5.02 6.47 1.10
N TYR A 88 5.12 7.11 2.25
CA TYR A 88 6.32 7.00 3.07
C TYR A 88 6.58 5.56 3.52
N SER A 89 5.55 4.85 3.97
CA SER A 89 5.63 3.43 4.32
C SER A 89 6.15 2.58 3.17
N ASP A 90 5.54 2.70 1.97
CA ASP A 90 6.00 2.00 0.77
C ASP A 90 7.48 2.35 0.47
N ALA A 91 7.86 3.66 0.54
CA ALA A 91 9.23 4.08 0.28
C ALA A 91 10.23 3.40 1.24
N PHE A 92 10.00 3.47 2.53
CA PHE A 92 10.91 2.88 3.52
C PHE A 92 10.99 1.36 3.41
N LEU A 93 9.88 0.68 3.15
CA LEU A 93 9.87 -0.78 2.97
C LEU A 93 10.67 -1.20 1.74
N PHE A 94 10.44 -0.60 0.58
CA PHE A 94 11.16 -0.98 -0.64
C PHE A 94 12.63 -0.56 -0.61
N LEU A 95 12.97 0.58 0.02
CA LEU A 95 14.37 0.96 0.25
C LEU A 95 15.07 -0.02 1.19
N SER A 96 14.40 -0.46 2.25
CA SER A 96 14.90 -1.47 3.18
C SER A 96 15.15 -2.82 2.48
N VAL A 97 14.21 -3.28 1.65
CA VAL A 97 14.37 -4.50 0.85
C VAL A 97 15.52 -4.35 -0.14
N ALA A 98 15.64 -3.18 -0.81
CA ALA A 98 16.75 -2.91 -1.71
C ALA A 98 18.10 -2.95 -0.96
N TRP A 99 18.18 -2.37 0.23
CA TRP A 99 19.36 -2.42 1.08
C TRP A 99 19.73 -3.87 1.48
N TYR A 100 18.73 -4.65 1.93
CA TYR A 100 18.91 -6.05 2.29
C TYR A 100 19.48 -6.86 1.12
N LEU A 101 18.91 -6.72 -0.07
CA LEU A 101 19.36 -7.44 -1.26
C LEU A 101 20.75 -6.99 -1.73
N ALA A 102 21.00 -5.68 -1.72
CA ALA A 102 22.32 -5.13 -2.07
C ALA A 102 23.41 -5.62 -1.11
N SER A 103 23.12 -5.74 0.18
CA SER A 103 24.06 -6.27 1.19
C SER A 103 24.39 -7.75 0.99
N LYS A 104 23.51 -8.49 0.29
CA LYS A 104 23.73 -9.88 -0.13
C LYS A 104 24.41 -10.01 -1.51
N GLY A 105 24.74 -8.91 -2.17
CA GLY A 105 25.28 -8.89 -3.53
C GLY A 105 24.23 -9.03 -4.64
N GLU A 106 22.95 -9.06 -4.29
CA GLU A 106 21.81 -9.22 -5.21
C GLU A 106 21.41 -7.86 -5.83
N HIS A 107 22.35 -7.19 -6.51
CA HIS A 107 22.17 -5.82 -7.01
C HIS A 107 21.01 -5.71 -7.99
N ASN A 108 20.81 -6.68 -8.89
CA ASN A 108 19.70 -6.66 -9.84
C ASN A 108 18.34 -6.74 -9.12
N ALA A 109 18.23 -7.54 -8.08
CA ALA A 109 17.01 -7.62 -7.27
C ALA A 109 16.79 -6.35 -6.45
N ALA A 110 17.85 -5.69 -5.99
CA ALA A 110 17.75 -4.37 -5.37
C ALA A 110 17.17 -3.33 -6.34
N PHE A 111 17.60 -3.33 -7.61
CA PHE A 111 17.01 -2.48 -8.66
C PHE A 111 15.53 -2.83 -8.92
N LEU A 112 15.15 -4.10 -8.89
CA LEU A 112 13.73 -4.49 -8.99
C LEU A 112 12.89 -3.91 -7.85
N SER A 113 13.44 -3.90 -6.62
CA SER A 113 12.76 -3.27 -5.48
C SER A 113 12.52 -1.78 -5.71
N LEU A 114 13.54 -1.05 -6.17
CA LEU A 114 13.43 0.38 -6.50
C LEU A 114 12.46 0.61 -7.67
N GLY A 115 12.51 -0.20 -8.71
CA GLY A 115 11.57 -0.13 -9.82
C GLY A 115 10.12 -0.41 -9.39
N THR A 116 9.92 -1.35 -8.45
CA THR A 116 8.59 -1.62 -7.86
C THR A 116 8.09 -0.41 -7.07
N LEU A 117 8.96 0.26 -6.32
CA LEU A 117 8.65 1.51 -5.62
C LEU A 117 8.18 2.61 -6.58
N VAL A 118 8.89 2.78 -7.71
CA VAL A 118 8.48 3.73 -8.77
C VAL A 118 7.08 3.39 -9.28
N GLY A 119 6.83 2.11 -9.59
CA GLY A 119 5.49 1.65 -10.00
C GLY A 119 4.42 1.94 -8.94
N ALA A 120 4.70 1.68 -7.66
CA ALA A 120 3.79 1.95 -6.54
C ALA A 120 3.44 3.44 -6.41
N PHE A 121 4.43 4.32 -6.58
CA PHE A 121 4.21 5.77 -6.57
C PHE A 121 3.40 6.24 -7.77
N LEU A 122 3.70 5.73 -8.97
CA LEU A 122 2.97 6.07 -10.19
C LEU A 122 1.52 5.60 -10.13
N ILE A 123 1.23 4.43 -9.54
CA ILE A 123 -0.14 3.99 -9.27
C ILE A 123 -0.88 5.04 -8.43
N SER A 124 -0.29 5.46 -7.33
CA SER A 124 -0.89 6.43 -6.41
C SER A 124 -1.04 7.81 -7.06
N TYR A 125 0.00 8.27 -7.74
CA TYR A 125 -0.01 9.55 -8.47
C TYR A 125 -1.08 9.57 -9.58
N ALA A 126 -1.15 8.52 -10.39
CA ALA A 126 -2.13 8.42 -11.48
C ALA A 126 -3.57 8.52 -10.96
N ARG A 127 -3.86 7.89 -9.81
CA ARG A 127 -5.17 8.01 -9.15
C ARG A 127 -5.43 9.43 -8.67
N ALA A 128 -4.52 9.99 -7.87
CA ALA A 128 -4.68 11.34 -7.33
C ALA A 128 -4.79 12.39 -8.44
N ARG A 129 -4.02 12.24 -9.52
CA ARG A 129 -4.09 13.14 -10.68
C ARG A 129 -5.39 13.01 -11.44
N ALA A 130 -5.90 11.79 -11.64
CA ALA A 130 -7.19 11.55 -12.27
C ALA A 130 -8.33 12.17 -11.45
N GLU A 131 -8.34 11.94 -10.14
CA GLU A 131 -9.33 12.53 -9.21
C GLU A 131 -9.25 14.06 -9.21
N GLY A 132 -8.05 14.64 -9.25
CA GLY A 132 -7.83 16.09 -9.41
C GLY A 132 -8.29 16.67 -10.76
N LEU A 133 -8.47 15.83 -11.78
CA LEU A 133 -9.08 16.17 -13.08
C LEU A 133 -10.58 15.83 -13.13
N GLY A 134 -11.21 15.49 -12.00
CA GLY A 134 -12.62 15.14 -11.91
C GLY A 134 -12.96 13.76 -12.50
N GLN A 135 -11.97 12.86 -12.62
CA GLN A 135 -12.17 11.50 -13.10
C GLN A 135 -11.96 10.49 -11.97
N GLU A 136 -12.95 9.64 -11.72
CA GLU A 136 -12.79 8.54 -10.77
C GLU A 136 -11.88 7.45 -11.35
N CYS A 137 -10.85 7.04 -10.58
CA CYS A 137 -9.87 6.04 -11.01
C CYS A 137 -9.62 4.99 -9.92
N LYS A 138 -10.52 4.00 -9.84
CA LYS A 138 -10.44 2.87 -8.89
C LYS A 138 -10.03 1.56 -9.59
N THR A 139 -9.32 1.64 -10.71
CA THR A 139 -8.90 0.49 -11.51
C THR A 139 -7.47 0.12 -11.16
N GLY A 140 -7.18 -1.17 -11.12
CA GLY A 140 -5.83 -1.70 -10.92
C GLY A 140 -5.85 -3.08 -10.27
N ILE A 141 -4.81 -3.88 -10.52
CA ILE A 141 -4.65 -5.22 -9.96
C ILE A 141 -3.76 -5.16 -8.72
N MET A 142 -2.70 -4.33 -8.73
CA MET A 142 -1.71 -4.22 -7.69
C MET A 142 -1.93 -2.93 -6.88
N GLU A 143 -2.85 -2.99 -5.92
CA GLU A 143 -3.06 -1.93 -4.94
C GLU A 143 -2.14 -2.15 -3.71
N ARG A 144 -2.24 -1.33 -2.67
CA ARG A 144 -1.35 -1.41 -1.50
C ARG A 144 -1.51 -2.70 -0.69
N PRO A 145 -2.73 -3.20 -0.40
CA PRO A 145 -2.89 -4.45 0.35
C PRO A 145 -2.19 -5.65 -0.30
N GLU A 146 -2.29 -5.78 -1.64
CA GLU A 146 -1.65 -6.85 -2.38
C GLU A 146 -0.11 -6.76 -2.27
N ARG A 147 0.44 -5.54 -2.33
CA ARG A 147 1.90 -5.33 -2.14
C ARG A 147 2.35 -5.72 -0.75
N ILE A 148 1.62 -5.32 0.29
CA ILE A 148 1.95 -5.65 1.69
C ILE A 148 1.93 -7.18 1.89
N ILE A 149 0.89 -7.87 1.41
CA ILE A 149 0.79 -9.34 1.50
C ILE A 149 1.98 -10.02 0.81
N LEU A 150 2.34 -9.57 -0.38
CA LEU A 150 3.47 -10.13 -1.12
C LEU A 150 4.81 -9.85 -0.43
N LEU A 151 5.01 -8.67 0.16
CA LEU A 151 6.22 -8.37 0.94
C LEU A 151 6.32 -9.22 2.20
N VAL A 152 5.21 -9.42 2.92
CA VAL A 152 5.16 -10.34 4.06
C VAL A 152 5.50 -11.76 3.62
N PHE A 153 4.90 -12.23 2.54
CA PHE A 153 5.21 -13.54 1.98
C PHE A 153 6.70 -13.68 1.63
N ALA A 154 7.28 -12.68 0.94
CA ALA A 154 8.69 -12.67 0.61
C ALA A 154 9.58 -12.71 1.87
N ALA A 155 9.23 -11.95 2.92
CA ALA A 155 9.98 -11.93 4.18
C ALA A 155 9.89 -13.25 4.97
N MET A 156 8.73 -13.96 4.91
CA MET A 156 8.56 -15.25 5.57
C MET A 156 9.28 -16.38 4.87
N THR A 157 9.37 -16.34 3.54
CA THR A 157 9.94 -17.41 2.69
C THR A 157 11.37 -17.13 2.19
N ASP A 158 11.87 -15.90 2.37
CA ASP A 158 13.12 -15.38 1.75
C ASP A 158 13.06 -15.39 0.20
N TRP A 159 11.87 -15.34 -0.39
CA TRP A 159 11.64 -15.36 -1.84
C TRP A 159 11.50 -13.95 -2.43
N PHE A 160 12.40 -13.05 -2.06
CA PHE A 160 12.33 -11.66 -2.52
C PHE A 160 12.43 -11.51 -4.04
N VAL A 161 13.38 -12.21 -4.69
CA VAL A 161 13.61 -12.04 -6.14
C VAL A 161 12.38 -12.36 -6.98
N PRO A 162 11.77 -13.57 -6.88
CA PRO A 162 10.60 -13.89 -7.68
C PRO A 162 9.39 -13.01 -7.32
N VAL A 163 9.21 -12.69 -6.03
CA VAL A 163 8.10 -11.82 -5.59
C VAL A 163 8.26 -10.41 -6.14
N LEU A 164 9.46 -9.83 -6.06
CA LEU A 164 9.72 -8.49 -6.60
C LEU A 164 9.55 -8.45 -8.12
N LEU A 165 9.94 -9.50 -8.85
CA LEU A 165 9.70 -9.57 -10.29
C LEU A 165 8.20 -9.50 -10.62
N VAL A 166 7.39 -10.29 -9.91
CA VAL A 166 5.92 -10.27 -10.05
C VAL A 166 5.36 -8.88 -9.68
N MET A 167 5.81 -8.32 -8.56
CA MET A 167 5.37 -6.99 -8.12
C MET A 167 5.77 -5.90 -9.11
N PHE A 168 6.99 -5.93 -9.62
CA PHE A 168 7.47 -4.98 -10.63
C PHE A 168 6.57 -4.99 -11.87
N VAL A 169 6.33 -6.16 -12.43
CA VAL A 169 5.46 -6.30 -13.61
C VAL A 169 4.03 -5.81 -13.30
N LEU A 170 3.43 -6.30 -12.23
CA LEU A 170 2.03 -6.00 -11.92
C LEU A 170 1.80 -4.53 -11.50
N THR A 171 2.77 -3.88 -10.85
CA THR A 171 2.65 -2.44 -10.57
C THR A 171 2.64 -1.61 -11.85
N HIS A 172 3.54 -1.90 -12.79
CA HIS A 172 3.57 -1.18 -14.07
C HIS A 172 2.35 -1.49 -14.94
N VAL A 173 1.89 -2.75 -14.99
CA VAL A 173 0.60 -3.10 -15.63
C VAL A 173 -0.55 -2.29 -15.01
N THR A 174 -0.57 -2.13 -13.69
CA THR A 174 -1.60 -1.32 -13.02
C THR A 174 -1.53 0.15 -13.42
N VAL A 175 -0.33 0.71 -13.59
CA VAL A 175 -0.17 2.09 -14.12
C VAL A 175 -0.76 2.21 -15.51
N PHE A 176 -0.45 1.28 -16.42
CA PHE A 176 -1.01 1.28 -17.78
C PHE A 176 -2.55 1.11 -17.79
N GLN A 177 -3.09 0.26 -16.91
CA GLN A 177 -4.54 0.12 -16.75
C GLN A 177 -5.20 1.45 -16.34
N ARG A 178 -4.57 2.22 -15.44
CA ARG A 178 -5.07 3.55 -15.01
C ARG A 178 -4.99 4.57 -16.12
N ILE A 179 -3.88 4.61 -16.88
CA ILE A 179 -3.74 5.50 -18.04
C ILE A 179 -4.84 5.21 -19.05
N TYR A 180 -5.02 3.94 -19.43
CA TYR A 180 -6.04 3.53 -20.38
C TYR A 180 -7.47 3.86 -19.92
N HIS A 181 -7.76 3.61 -18.62
CA HIS A 181 -9.05 3.92 -18.03
C HIS A 181 -9.38 5.41 -18.10
N VAL A 182 -8.44 6.26 -17.69
CA VAL A 182 -8.61 7.72 -17.71
C VAL A 182 -8.73 8.24 -19.13
N TRP A 183 -7.90 7.76 -20.05
CA TRP A 183 -7.97 8.12 -21.45
C TRP A 183 -9.35 7.83 -22.05
N ASN A 184 -9.90 6.64 -21.85
CA ASN A 184 -11.22 6.26 -22.34
C ASN A 184 -12.34 7.15 -21.73
N ARG A 185 -12.26 7.44 -20.43
CA ARG A 185 -13.23 8.31 -19.75
C ARG A 185 -13.23 9.75 -20.29
N MET A 186 -12.04 10.28 -20.59
CA MET A 186 -11.90 11.62 -21.17
C MET A 186 -12.37 11.68 -22.63
N LYS A 187 -12.07 10.65 -23.42
CA LYS A 187 -12.50 10.58 -24.83
C LYS A 187 -14.03 10.60 -24.97
N VAL A 188 -14.73 9.87 -24.12
CA VAL A 188 -16.21 9.84 -24.11
C VAL A 188 -16.81 11.22 -23.76
N ARG A 189 -16.14 12.02 -22.91
CA ARG A 189 -16.62 13.38 -22.57
C ARG A 189 -16.34 14.43 -23.64
N SER A 190 -15.27 14.28 -24.41
CA SER A 190 -14.92 15.23 -25.48
C SER A 190 -15.70 14.98 -26.79
N GLY A 191 -16.40 13.87 -26.92
CA GLY A 191 -17.27 13.54 -28.06
C GLY A 191 -18.75 13.90 -27.88
N LYS A 192 -19.09 14.62 -26.80
CA LYS A 192 -20.37 15.29 -26.55
C LYS A 192 -20.19 16.80 -26.57
#